data_9ec4b50c04a64c17e922a847b27c5d8c
#
_entry.id   9ec4b50c04a64c17e922a847b27c5d8c
#
_cell.length_a   1.000
_cell.length_b   1.000
_cell.length_c   1.000
_cell.angle_alpha   90.00
_cell.angle_beta   90.00
_cell.angle_gamma   90.00
#
_symmetry.space_group_name_H-M   'P 1'
#
loop_
_entity.id
_entity.type
_entity.pdbx_description
1 polymer ?
#
loop_
_entity_poly.entity_id
_entity_poly.type
_entity_poly.pdbx_seq_one_letter_code
_entity_poly.pdbx_strand_id
1 'polypeptide(L)'
;MKKTLPFYGFPNWLEGCLSLWVFFMGLFHPIYAIIADQDMWKQFILSCLWNSVVPPWENRDIVFQRNFWTSIGSLCIPSALLGGFLLWSIQQDHTIPAFLVWGIFLYGLVCSILAPISGFWLLVIAGSIFRGRSL
;
A
#
# COMPACT_ATOMS: atom_id res chain seq x y z
N MET A 1 26.98 -23.34 2.68
CA MET A 1 27.85 -22.22 3.03
C MET A 1 27.01 -20.93 2.97
N LYS A 2 26.64 -20.34 4.11
CA LYS A 2 26.00 -19.03 4.14
C LYS A 2 27.05 -17.98 3.76
N LYS A 3 26.94 -17.43 2.55
CA LYS A 3 27.68 -16.23 2.19
C LYS A 3 27.08 -15.07 2.98
N THR A 4 27.67 -14.76 4.11
CA THR A 4 27.43 -13.47 4.77
C THR A 4 28.07 -12.40 3.87
N LEU A 5 27.26 -11.80 3.03
CA LEU A 5 27.65 -10.56 2.37
C LEU A 5 27.80 -9.49 3.46
N PRO A 6 28.92 -8.75 3.52
CA PRO A 6 29.08 -7.65 4.46
C PRO A 6 28.21 -6.51 3.96
N PHE A 7 26.94 -6.49 4.37
CA PHE A 7 26.07 -5.42 3.99
C PHE A 7 25.92 -4.41 5.12
N TYR A 8 25.97 -3.17 4.75
CA TYR A 8 25.38 -2.04 5.45
C TYR A 8 23.88 -2.30 5.66
N GLY A 9 23.56 -3.37 6.40
CA GLY A 9 22.19 -3.80 6.67
C GLY A 9 21.65 -3.02 7.83
N PHE A 10 20.55 -2.31 7.59
CA PHE A 10 19.68 -1.91 8.66
C PHE A 10 19.25 -3.15 9.44
N PRO A 11 19.02 -3.05 10.75
CA PRO A 11 18.62 -4.22 11.53
C PRO A 11 17.30 -4.79 11.01
N ASN A 12 17.22 -6.12 10.91
CA ASN A 12 16.03 -6.85 10.39
C ASN A 12 14.72 -6.44 11.06
N TRP A 13 14.78 -5.98 12.33
CA TRP A 13 13.58 -5.49 13.02
C TRP A 13 13.01 -4.22 12.39
N LEU A 14 13.86 -3.31 11.88
CA LEU A 14 13.40 -2.07 11.23
C LEU A 14 12.72 -2.40 9.90
N GLU A 15 13.28 -3.29 9.11
CA GLU A 15 12.67 -3.78 7.86
C GLU A 15 11.32 -4.46 8.15
N GLY A 16 11.26 -5.28 9.22
CA GLY A 16 10.04 -5.90 9.70
C GLY A 16 8.97 -4.88 10.10
N CYS A 17 9.34 -3.86 10.86
CA CYS A 17 8.42 -2.78 11.24
C CYS A 17 7.87 -2.01 10.04
N LEU A 18 8.71 -1.69 9.06
CA LEU A 18 8.28 -1.02 7.83
C LEU A 18 7.35 -1.89 6.98
N SER A 19 7.63 -3.18 6.88
CA SER A 19 6.76 -4.13 6.17
C SER A 19 5.40 -4.25 6.84
N LEU A 20 5.37 -4.35 8.17
CA LEU A 20 4.14 -4.35 8.97
C LEU A 20 3.37 -3.05 8.80
N TRP A 21 4.06 -1.92 8.78
CA TRP A 21 3.42 -0.63 8.55
C TRP A 21 2.74 -0.58 7.18
N VAL A 22 3.42 -0.99 6.10
CA VAL A 22 2.84 -1.06 4.75
C VAL A 22 1.63 -2.00 4.72
N PHE A 23 1.73 -3.15 5.37
CA PHE A 23 0.65 -4.13 5.47
C PHE A 23 -0.57 -3.55 6.19
N PHE A 24 -0.39 -2.97 7.36
CA PHE A 24 -1.49 -2.42 8.16
C PHE A 24 -2.11 -1.19 7.52
N MET A 25 -1.33 -0.32 6.88
CA MET A 25 -1.90 0.81 6.13
C MET A 25 -2.81 0.34 5.00
N GLY A 26 -2.43 -0.75 4.33
CA GLY A 26 -3.28 -1.39 3.32
C GLY A 26 -4.59 -1.97 3.87
N LEU A 27 -4.60 -2.46 5.12
CA LEU A 27 -5.78 -3.02 5.76
C LEU A 27 -6.66 -1.97 6.44
N PHE A 28 -6.06 -1.04 7.19
CA PHE A 28 -6.83 -0.08 7.98
C PHE A 28 -7.52 0.98 7.12
N HIS A 29 -6.92 1.36 6.00
CA HIS A 29 -7.49 2.39 5.15
C HIS A 29 -8.88 2.02 4.59
N PRO A 30 -9.09 0.83 3.99
CA PRO A 30 -10.43 0.43 3.53
C PRO A 30 -11.40 0.22 4.69
N ILE A 31 -10.95 -0.27 5.84
CA ILE A 31 -11.80 -0.42 7.03
C ILE A 31 -12.28 0.96 7.51
N TYR A 32 -11.37 1.93 7.60
CA TYR A 32 -11.72 3.29 7.94
C TYR A 32 -12.71 3.90 6.96
N ALA A 33 -12.49 3.72 5.65
CA ALA A 33 -13.39 4.22 4.61
C ALA A 33 -14.80 3.62 4.72
N ILE A 34 -14.91 2.32 5.03
CA ILE A 34 -16.20 1.65 5.26
C ILE A 34 -16.93 2.25 6.47
N ILE A 35 -16.19 2.52 7.56
CA ILE A 35 -16.79 3.09 8.78
C ILE A 35 -17.19 4.56 8.56
N ALA A 36 -16.38 5.33 7.85
CA ALA A 36 -16.62 6.74 7.60
C ALA A 36 -17.81 7.00 6.65
N ASP A 37 -18.01 6.12 5.65
CA ASP A 37 -19.01 6.28 4.59
C ASP A 37 -19.99 5.11 4.53
N GLN A 38 -20.58 4.73 5.68
CA GLN A 38 -21.44 3.55 5.81
C GLN A 38 -22.63 3.54 4.84
N ASP A 39 -23.25 4.70 4.57
CA ASP A 39 -24.41 4.76 3.70
C ASP A 39 -24.06 4.49 2.24
N MET A 40 -22.89 4.92 1.81
CA MET A 40 -22.36 4.56 0.50
C MET A 40 -22.10 3.06 0.39
N TRP A 41 -21.51 2.45 1.41
CA TRP A 41 -21.25 1.01 1.43
C TRP A 41 -22.52 0.18 1.44
N LYS A 42 -23.59 0.64 2.14
CA LYS A 42 -24.92 0.01 2.04
C LYS A 42 -25.45 0.03 0.61
N GLN A 43 -25.29 1.14 -0.11
CA GLN A 43 -25.72 1.23 -1.52
C GLN A 43 -24.93 0.27 -2.41
N PHE A 44 -23.62 0.15 -2.22
CA PHE A 44 -22.80 -0.84 -2.94
C PHE A 44 -23.30 -2.26 -2.73
N ILE A 45 -23.58 -2.63 -1.48
CA ILE A 45 -24.07 -3.97 -1.15
C ILE A 45 -25.46 -4.21 -1.75
N LEU A 46 -26.36 -3.25 -1.65
CA LEU A 46 -27.73 -3.34 -2.19
C LEU A 46 -27.74 -3.46 -3.72
N SER A 47 -26.79 -2.86 -4.42
CA SER A 47 -26.59 -3.01 -5.86
C SER A 47 -25.85 -4.30 -6.25
N CYS A 48 -25.65 -5.23 -5.31
CA CYS A 48 -24.89 -6.48 -5.50
C CYS A 48 -23.46 -6.26 -6.00
N LEU A 49 -22.87 -5.09 -5.75
CA LEU A 49 -21.54 -4.66 -6.16
C LEU A 49 -21.33 -4.58 -7.70
N TRP A 50 -22.31 -4.99 -8.49
CA TRP A 50 -22.19 -5.00 -9.94
C TRP A 50 -22.43 -3.61 -10.53
N ASN A 51 -21.43 -3.11 -11.26
CA ASN A 51 -21.47 -1.80 -11.95
C ASN A 51 -21.89 -0.63 -11.04
N SER A 52 -21.66 -0.75 -9.72
CA SER A 52 -22.11 0.22 -8.72
C SER A 52 -21.26 1.48 -8.68
N VAL A 53 -20.06 1.46 -9.29
CA VAL A 53 -19.09 2.58 -9.26
C VAL A 53 -19.22 3.49 -10.49
N VAL A 54 -19.77 2.96 -11.59
CA VAL A 54 -19.92 3.70 -12.85
C VAL A 54 -21.41 3.94 -13.12
N PRO A 55 -21.99 5.00 -12.55
CA PRO A 55 -23.38 5.36 -12.83
C PRO A 55 -23.52 5.74 -14.32
N PRO A 56 -24.74 5.68 -14.90
CA PRO A 56 -25.02 6.19 -16.23
C PRO A 56 -24.54 7.63 -16.38
N TRP A 57 -24.06 8.00 -17.57
CA TRP A 57 -23.45 9.31 -17.87
C TRP A 57 -24.25 10.51 -17.38
N GLU A 58 -25.56 10.38 -17.28
CA GLU A 58 -26.50 11.41 -16.92
C GLU A 58 -26.50 11.75 -15.41
N ASN A 59 -26.05 10.82 -14.55
CA ASN A 59 -26.07 10.95 -13.08
C ASN A 59 -24.71 10.64 -12.47
N ARG A 60 -23.62 11.25 -12.96
CA ARG A 60 -22.28 11.09 -12.37
C ARG A 60 -22.26 11.66 -10.96
N ASP A 61 -22.39 10.81 -9.99
CA ASP A 61 -22.05 11.17 -8.62
C ASP A 61 -20.53 11.12 -8.43
N ILE A 62 -19.91 12.29 -8.59
CA ILE A 62 -18.45 12.46 -8.42
C ILE A 62 -18.03 12.08 -7.00
N VAL A 63 -18.88 12.29 -6.01
CA VAL A 63 -18.61 11.95 -4.61
C VAL A 63 -18.51 10.43 -4.45
N PHE A 64 -19.41 9.70 -5.08
CA PHE A 64 -19.46 8.25 -5.06
C PHE A 64 -18.23 7.61 -5.71
N GLN A 65 -17.84 8.08 -6.91
CA GLN A 65 -16.63 7.63 -7.58
C GLN A 65 -15.37 7.96 -6.77
N ARG A 66 -15.28 9.17 -6.24
CA ARG A 66 -14.16 9.58 -5.38
C ARG A 66 -14.04 8.65 -4.18
N ASN A 67 -15.13 8.36 -3.48
CA ASN A 67 -15.11 7.49 -2.31
C ASN A 67 -14.67 6.06 -2.64
N PHE A 68 -15.09 5.51 -3.78
CA PHE A 68 -14.57 4.22 -4.25
C PHE A 68 -13.06 4.27 -4.46
N TRP A 69 -12.55 5.25 -5.23
CA TRP A 69 -11.14 5.35 -5.55
C TRP A 69 -10.26 5.71 -4.35
N THR A 70 -10.82 6.35 -3.33
CA THR A 70 -10.11 6.62 -2.06
C THR A 70 -10.20 5.46 -1.06
N SER A 71 -11.01 4.44 -1.32
CA SER A 71 -11.17 3.26 -0.47
C SER A 71 -10.68 1.98 -1.15
N ILE A 72 -11.57 1.10 -1.57
CA ILE A 72 -11.23 -0.21 -2.18
C ILE A 72 -10.53 -0.07 -3.52
N GLY A 73 -10.92 0.91 -4.35
CA GLY A 73 -10.28 1.17 -5.65
C GLY A 73 -8.87 1.76 -5.53
N SER A 74 -8.46 2.15 -4.32
CA SER A 74 -7.11 2.61 -4.04
C SER A 74 -6.11 1.45 -3.99
N LEU A 75 -4.82 1.77 -3.85
CA LEU A 75 -3.75 0.78 -3.68
C LEU A 75 -3.76 0.07 -2.31
N CYS A 76 -4.86 0.12 -1.55
CA CYS A 76 -4.92 -0.44 -0.19
C CYS A 76 -4.68 -1.95 -0.19
N ILE A 77 -5.44 -2.71 -0.98
CA ILE A 77 -5.28 -4.18 -1.06
C ILE A 77 -3.91 -4.55 -1.65
N PRO A 78 -3.45 -3.98 -2.79
CA PRO A 78 -2.08 -4.18 -3.26
C PRO A 78 -1.01 -3.83 -2.23
N SER A 79 -1.19 -2.77 -1.45
CA SER A 79 -0.25 -2.39 -0.38
C SER A 79 -0.21 -3.43 0.75
N ALA A 80 -1.37 -3.97 1.16
CA ALA A 80 -1.40 -5.04 2.15
C ALA A 80 -0.69 -6.30 1.65
N LEU A 81 -0.93 -6.71 0.40
CA LEU A 81 -0.25 -7.84 -0.22
C LEU A 81 1.26 -7.60 -0.33
N LEU A 82 1.66 -6.38 -0.72
CA LEU A 82 3.07 -6.00 -0.79
C LEU A 82 3.73 -6.05 0.58
N GLY A 83 3.10 -5.47 1.62
CA GLY A 83 3.62 -5.51 2.99
C GLY A 83 3.76 -6.95 3.51
N GLY A 84 2.78 -7.81 3.23
CA GLY A 84 2.84 -9.23 3.55
C GLY A 84 3.96 -9.96 2.82
N PHE A 85 4.15 -9.69 1.53
CA PHE A 85 5.26 -10.24 0.73
C PHE A 85 6.63 -9.79 1.25
N LEU A 86 6.79 -8.52 1.59
CA LEU A 86 8.03 -8.00 2.16
C LEU A 86 8.34 -8.67 3.49
N LEU A 87 7.35 -8.80 4.37
CA LEU A 87 7.51 -9.46 5.66
C LEU A 87 7.90 -10.92 5.50
N TRP A 88 7.22 -11.65 4.62
CA TRP A 88 7.55 -13.04 4.29
C TRP A 88 8.98 -13.16 3.73
N SER A 89 9.38 -12.28 2.81
CA SER A 89 10.73 -12.27 2.23
C SER A 89 11.82 -12.08 3.30
N ILE A 90 11.56 -11.19 4.27
CA ILE A 90 12.49 -10.95 5.38
C ILE A 90 12.60 -12.19 6.27
N GLN A 91 11.47 -12.82 6.60
CA GLN A 91 11.43 -14.03 7.45
C GLN A 91 12.14 -15.21 6.80
N GLN A 92 12.07 -15.32 5.49
CA GLN A 92 12.75 -16.40 4.72
C GLN A 92 14.19 -16.03 4.30
N ASP A 93 14.68 -14.85 4.67
CA ASP A 93 15.99 -14.34 4.26
C ASP A 93 16.15 -14.28 2.72
N HIS A 94 15.04 -14.00 2.03
CA HIS A 94 15.04 -13.82 0.58
C HIS A 94 15.42 -12.40 0.18
N THR A 95 16.03 -12.27 -0.98
CA THR A 95 16.30 -10.99 -1.62
C THR A 95 15.00 -10.42 -2.20
N ILE A 96 14.83 -9.11 -2.10
CA ILE A 96 13.69 -8.41 -2.66
C ILE A 96 14.04 -7.98 -4.09
N PRO A 97 13.18 -8.24 -5.09
CA PRO A 97 13.43 -7.80 -6.46
C PRO A 97 13.66 -6.29 -6.55
N ALA A 98 14.72 -5.86 -7.22
CA ALA A 98 15.11 -4.45 -7.31
C ALA A 98 13.98 -3.56 -7.86
N PHE A 99 13.21 -4.04 -8.84
CA PHE A 99 12.09 -3.28 -9.41
C PHE A 99 11.01 -2.95 -8.37
N LEU A 100 10.76 -3.85 -7.40
CA LEU A 100 9.82 -3.62 -6.31
C LEU A 100 10.32 -2.53 -5.36
N VAL A 101 11.58 -2.60 -4.98
CA VAL A 101 12.22 -1.61 -4.09
C VAL A 101 12.20 -0.22 -4.73
N TRP A 102 12.59 -0.12 -5.99
CA TRP A 102 12.52 1.14 -6.73
C TRP A 102 11.09 1.62 -6.95
N GLY A 103 10.16 0.69 -7.20
CA GLY A 103 8.74 1.01 -7.30
C GLY A 103 8.18 1.64 -6.04
N ILE A 104 8.47 1.05 -4.87
CA ILE A 104 8.06 1.60 -3.56
C ILE A 104 8.67 3.00 -3.35
N PHE A 105 9.97 3.16 -3.61
CA PHE A 105 10.67 4.42 -3.44
C PHE A 105 10.10 5.51 -4.34
N LEU A 106 10.00 5.27 -5.63
CA LEU A 106 9.52 6.26 -6.62
C LEU A 106 8.05 6.61 -6.38
N TYR A 107 7.21 5.61 -6.11
CA TYR A 107 5.81 5.83 -5.77
C TYR A 107 5.68 6.69 -4.50
N GLY A 108 6.42 6.34 -3.44
CA GLY A 108 6.47 7.12 -2.22
C GLY A 108 6.92 8.56 -2.46
N LEU A 109 7.95 8.76 -3.28
CA LEU A 109 8.48 10.09 -3.62
C LEU A 109 7.44 10.94 -4.36
N VAL A 110 6.82 10.41 -5.41
CA VAL A 110 5.79 11.13 -6.17
C VAL A 110 4.61 11.49 -5.26
N CYS A 111 4.10 10.53 -4.49
CA CYS A 111 2.98 10.77 -3.58
C CYS A 111 3.33 11.77 -2.46
N SER A 112 4.58 11.76 -1.96
CA SER A 112 5.03 12.73 -0.96
C SER A 112 5.13 14.15 -1.51
N ILE A 113 5.50 14.31 -2.79
CA ILE A 113 5.50 15.61 -3.46
C ILE A 113 4.07 16.12 -3.66
N LEU A 114 3.16 15.24 -4.07
CA LEU A 114 1.76 15.61 -4.31
C LEU A 114 0.97 15.84 -3.00
N ALA A 115 1.33 15.16 -1.92
CA ALA A 115 0.68 15.25 -0.62
C ALA A 115 1.73 15.28 0.51
N PRO A 116 2.41 16.43 0.74
CA PRO A 116 3.55 16.51 1.68
C PRO A 116 3.23 16.19 3.13
N ILE A 117 1.99 16.39 3.55
CA ILE A 117 1.52 16.13 4.93
C ILE A 117 1.12 14.65 5.13
N SER A 118 1.23 13.83 4.08
CA SER A 118 0.84 12.42 4.13
C SER A 118 1.92 11.51 4.69
N GLY A 119 1.52 10.28 5.06
CA GLY A 119 2.46 9.22 5.48
C GLY A 119 3.31 8.62 4.36
N PHE A 120 3.23 9.11 3.11
CA PHE A 120 3.98 8.55 1.98
C PHE A 120 5.50 8.67 2.11
N TRP A 121 6.01 9.61 2.93
CA TRP A 121 7.43 9.68 3.27
C TRP A 121 7.98 8.39 3.88
N LEU A 122 7.15 7.63 4.57
CA LEU A 122 7.55 6.33 5.11
C LEU A 122 7.80 5.30 4.01
N LEU A 123 7.13 5.40 2.84
CA LEU A 123 7.46 4.57 1.67
C LEU A 123 8.80 4.94 1.05
N VAL A 124 9.17 6.23 1.04
CA VAL A 124 10.49 6.67 0.59
C VAL A 124 11.58 6.08 1.51
N ILE A 125 11.35 6.15 2.81
CA ILE A 125 12.26 5.56 3.82
C ILE A 125 12.33 4.04 3.63
N ALA A 126 11.18 3.36 3.50
CA ALA A 126 11.11 1.92 3.30
C ALA A 126 11.86 1.47 2.04
N GLY A 127 11.61 2.13 0.89
CA GLY A 127 12.31 1.84 -0.36
C GLY A 127 13.82 2.04 -0.23
N SER A 128 14.26 3.09 0.50
CA SER A 128 15.69 3.34 0.75
C SER A 128 16.33 2.24 1.60
N ILE A 129 15.63 1.74 2.61
CA ILE A 129 16.12 0.68 3.51
C ILE A 129 16.16 -0.66 2.80
N PHE A 130 15.09 -1.03 2.09
CA PHE A 130 15.01 -2.29 1.35
C PHE A 130 16.01 -2.38 0.19
N ARG A 131 16.57 -1.26 -0.26
CA ARG A 131 17.64 -1.26 -1.27
C ARG A 131 18.83 -2.13 -0.85
N GLY A 132 19.12 -2.23 0.44
CA GLY A 132 20.17 -3.10 0.97
C GLY A 132 19.91 -4.61 0.76
N ARG A 133 18.67 -5.02 0.53
CA ARG A 133 18.24 -6.41 0.24
C ARG A 133 17.91 -6.67 -1.22
N SER A 134 18.00 -5.67 -2.07
CA SER A 134 17.70 -5.83 -3.50
C SER A 134 18.90 -6.35 -4.27
N LEU A 135 18.64 -7.24 -5.22
CA LEU A 135 19.57 -7.64 -6.27
C LEU A 135 19.31 -6.83 -7.52
#